data_08a284dc3f774777a63ef4e2401ee2e6
#
_entry.id   08a284dc3f774777a63ef4e2401ee2e6
#
_cell.length_a   1.000
_cell.length_b   1.000
_cell.length_c   1.000
_cell.angle_alpha   90.00
_cell.angle_beta   90.00
_cell.angle_gamma   90.00
#
_symmetry.space_group_name_H-M   'P 1'
#
loop_
_entity.id
_entity.type
_entity.pdbx_description
1 polymer ?
#
loop_
_entity_poly.entity_id
_entity_poly.type
_entity_poly.pdbx_seq_one_letter_code
_entity_poly.pdbx_strand_id
1 'polypeptide(L)'
;MSRYTGPKRRIARRLGVNIFSSTKDPMLQKRNAPPGMHGAKRKKKSDYGLQLTEQQKLKAVYGMLSQKQLVAAYHKAVKRSQAKKAHNIQVSPAQLFAESLECRLENIAFRLRFGVSIFATRQLVSHGHVLVNGKKVDISSFVVKQNDVISIKPESRKGAIGALIETARATCITDIPDYLSSEEEGFAGKLVDMPEKDSIPYPTKIDIDAVCQFLTHTT
;
A
#
# COMPACT_ATOMS: atom_id res chain seq x y z
N MET A 1 4.46 11.71 -12.01
CA MET A 1 3.32 11.29 -11.15
C MET A 1 3.02 12.40 -10.15
N SER A 2 1.75 12.76 -9.92
CA SER A 2 1.43 13.75 -8.91
C SER A 2 1.70 13.18 -7.52
N ARG A 3 2.52 13.88 -6.74
CA ARG A 3 2.87 13.52 -5.37
C ARG A 3 1.87 14.20 -4.42
N TYR A 4 1.28 13.44 -3.49
CA TYR A 4 0.46 14.04 -2.46
C TYR A 4 1.33 14.77 -1.42
N THR A 5 1.18 16.07 -1.33
CA THR A 5 1.91 16.96 -0.38
C THR A 5 1.01 17.53 0.71
N GLY A 6 -0.27 17.20 0.70
CA GLY A 6 -1.25 17.69 1.66
C GLY A 6 -1.14 17.10 3.07
N PRO A 7 -1.95 17.58 4.01
CA PRO A 7 -1.87 17.23 5.43
C PRO A 7 -2.38 15.80 5.69
N LYS A 8 -1.48 14.87 5.96
CA LYS A 8 -1.76 13.44 6.21
C LYS A 8 -2.64 13.23 7.46
N ARG A 9 -2.37 13.95 8.55
CA ARG A 9 -3.15 13.86 9.80
C ARG A 9 -4.62 14.25 9.63
N ARG A 10 -4.90 15.19 8.73
CA ARG A 10 -6.28 15.61 8.43
C ARG A 10 -7.06 14.46 7.78
N ILE A 11 -6.42 13.68 6.92
CA ILE A 11 -7.01 12.49 6.29
C ILE A 11 -7.23 11.40 7.34
N ALA A 12 -6.22 11.10 8.16
CA ALA A 12 -6.32 10.11 9.23
C ALA A 12 -7.48 10.44 10.19
N ARG A 13 -7.61 11.70 10.62
CA ARG A 13 -8.75 12.15 11.45
C ARG A 13 -10.10 12.01 10.74
N ARG A 14 -10.18 12.32 9.43
CA ARG A 14 -11.42 12.16 8.66
C ARG A 14 -11.85 10.71 8.57
N LEU A 15 -10.90 9.80 8.42
CA LEU A 15 -11.14 8.37 8.32
C LEU A 15 -11.27 7.68 9.69
N GLY A 16 -10.86 8.37 10.77
CA GLY A 16 -10.90 7.85 12.12
C GLY A 16 -9.83 6.79 12.42
N VAL A 17 -8.83 6.67 11.55
CA VAL A 17 -7.80 5.60 11.62
C VAL A 17 -6.42 6.17 11.33
N ASN A 18 -5.42 5.68 12.08
CA ASN A 18 -4.02 6.03 11.83
C ASN A 18 -3.44 5.18 10.69
N ILE A 19 -3.50 5.71 9.47
CA ILE A 19 -3.06 5.00 8.25
C ILE A 19 -1.60 5.29 7.91
N PHE A 20 -1.09 6.47 8.26
CA PHE A 20 0.19 6.98 7.75
C PHE A 20 1.36 6.81 8.72
N SER A 21 1.12 6.37 9.93
CA SER A 21 2.15 6.21 10.95
C SER A 21 2.17 4.79 11.46
N SER A 22 3.36 4.22 11.59
CA SER A 22 3.57 2.93 12.25
C SER A 22 3.45 3.04 13.77
N THR A 23 3.51 4.26 14.33
CA THR A 23 3.39 4.52 15.76
C THR A 23 2.04 5.13 16.10
N LYS A 24 1.61 5.00 17.38
CA LYS A 24 0.41 5.67 17.88
C LYS A 24 0.58 7.18 17.72
N ASP A 25 -0.27 7.83 16.92
CA ASP A 25 -0.24 9.27 16.74
C ASP A 25 -0.97 9.95 17.92
N PRO A 26 -0.26 10.70 18.80
CA PRO A 26 -0.85 11.36 19.98
C PRO A 26 -1.97 12.34 19.58
N MET A 27 -1.92 12.91 18.38
CA MET A 27 -2.94 13.85 17.90
C MET A 27 -4.27 13.18 17.57
N LEU A 28 -4.26 11.92 17.13
CA LEU A 28 -5.48 11.15 16.94
C LEU A 28 -6.12 10.76 18.26
N GLN A 29 -5.31 10.52 19.29
CA GLN A 29 -5.80 10.24 20.63
C GLN A 29 -6.45 11.47 21.28
N LYS A 30 -5.87 12.67 21.09
CA LYS A 30 -6.40 13.92 21.66
C LYS A 30 -7.61 14.48 20.91
N ARG A 31 -7.70 14.25 19.59
CA ARG A 31 -8.75 14.83 18.72
C ARG A 31 -9.36 13.76 17.84
N ASN A 32 -10.26 12.98 18.40
CA ASN A 32 -10.92 11.86 17.69
C ASN A 32 -12.07 12.30 16.74
N ALA A 33 -12.32 13.59 16.59
CA ALA A 33 -13.34 14.10 15.69
C ALA A 33 -12.78 14.43 14.30
N PRO A 34 -13.57 14.23 13.22
CA PRO A 34 -13.23 14.70 11.89
C PRO A 34 -12.83 16.18 11.87
N PRO A 35 -11.99 16.62 10.93
CA PRO A 35 -11.56 18.01 10.85
C PRO A 35 -12.72 18.92 10.41
N GLY A 36 -12.66 20.17 10.87
CA GLY A 36 -13.63 21.23 10.56
C GLY A 36 -14.51 21.59 11.75
N MET A 37 -15.21 22.73 11.65
CA MET A 37 -16.05 23.30 12.71
C MET A 37 -17.21 22.35 13.13
N HIS A 38 -17.76 21.62 12.18
CA HIS A 38 -18.87 20.68 12.39
C HIS A 38 -18.42 19.21 12.51
N GLY A 39 -17.13 18.94 12.64
CA GLY A 39 -16.58 17.58 12.69
C GLY A 39 -17.11 16.73 13.86
N ALA A 40 -17.46 17.33 14.98
CA ALA A 40 -18.02 16.65 16.14
C ALA A 40 -19.47 16.16 15.96
N LYS A 41 -20.20 16.71 14.99
CA LYS A 41 -21.59 16.29 14.73
C LYS A 41 -21.61 14.89 14.09
N ARG A 42 -22.25 13.93 14.75
CA ARG A 42 -22.46 12.60 14.19
C ARG A 42 -23.48 12.68 13.04
N LYS A 43 -23.10 12.19 11.87
CA LYS A 43 -23.99 12.03 10.72
C LYS A 43 -24.09 10.55 10.38
N LYS A 44 -25.32 10.04 10.17
CA LYS A 44 -25.54 8.72 9.59
C LYS A 44 -24.97 8.71 8.19
N LYS A 45 -24.13 7.73 7.87
CA LYS A 45 -23.58 7.56 6.51
C LYS A 45 -24.55 6.69 5.70
N SER A 46 -24.77 7.04 4.45
CA SER A 46 -25.46 6.18 3.47
C SER A 46 -24.51 5.02 3.08
N ASP A 47 -25.05 3.99 2.47
CA ASP A 47 -24.26 2.84 1.98
C ASP A 47 -23.19 3.29 0.97
N TYR A 48 -23.53 4.16 0.05
CA TYR A 48 -22.57 4.82 -0.83
C TYR A 48 -21.46 5.54 -0.05
N GLY A 49 -21.83 6.26 1.02
CA GLY A 49 -20.86 6.96 1.87
C GLY A 49 -19.93 6.01 2.63
N LEU A 50 -20.41 4.82 3.00
CA LEU A 50 -19.59 3.76 3.59
C LEU A 50 -18.59 3.20 2.58
N GLN A 51 -19.06 2.78 1.40
CA GLN A 51 -18.22 2.27 0.32
C GLN A 51 -17.15 3.29 -0.12
N LEU A 52 -17.53 4.57 -0.25
CA LEU A 52 -16.59 5.66 -0.54
C LEU A 52 -15.55 5.82 0.55
N THR A 53 -15.92 5.64 1.82
CA THR A 53 -14.98 5.71 2.95
C THR A 53 -13.96 4.56 2.87
N GLU A 54 -14.39 3.33 2.57
CA GLU A 54 -13.51 2.17 2.40
C GLU A 54 -12.53 2.39 1.23
N GLN A 55 -13.02 2.89 0.10
CA GLN A 55 -12.17 3.26 -1.03
C GLN A 55 -11.13 4.32 -0.65
N GLN A 56 -11.52 5.34 0.12
CA GLN A 56 -10.59 6.38 0.58
C GLN A 56 -9.54 5.83 1.55
N LYS A 57 -9.89 4.88 2.42
CA LYS A 57 -8.94 4.16 3.28
C LYS A 57 -7.92 3.41 2.41
N LEU A 58 -8.39 2.62 1.46
CA LEU A 58 -7.53 1.85 0.56
C LEU A 58 -6.55 2.75 -0.19
N LYS A 59 -7.04 3.86 -0.78
CA LYS A 59 -6.18 4.85 -1.46
C LYS A 59 -5.11 5.43 -0.53
N ALA A 60 -5.46 5.69 0.72
CA ALA A 60 -4.55 6.27 1.70
C ALA A 60 -3.46 5.28 2.11
N VAL A 61 -3.80 4.02 2.34
CA VAL A 61 -2.86 2.94 2.66
C VAL A 61 -1.81 2.78 1.56
N TYR A 62 -2.23 2.79 0.31
CA TYR A 62 -1.33 2.68 -0.86
C TYR A 62 -0.71 4.03 -1.30
N GLY A 63 -0.45 4.93 -0.34
CA GLY A 63 0.27 6.17 -0.58
C GLY A 63 -0.48 7.17 -1.44
N MET A 64 -1.79 7.33 -1.22
CA MET A 64 -2.67 8.28 -1.91
C MET A 64 -2.74 8.05 -3.42
N LEU A 65 -3.05 6.83 -3.83
CA LEU A 65 -3.29 6.50 -5.24
C LEU A 65 -4.38 7.42 -5.84
N SER A 66 -4.18 7.82 -7.09
CA SER A 66 -5.20 8.58 -7.81
C SER A 66 -6.40 7.69 -8.16
N GLN A 67 -7.58 8.31 -8.35
CA GLN A 67 -8.78 7.58 -8.76
C GLN A 67 -8.54 6.82 -10.08
N LYS A 68 -7.91 7.47 -11.06
CA LYS A 68 -7.58 6.86 -12.35
C LYS A 68 -6.71 5.61 -12.22
N GLN A 69 -5.72 5.62 -11.31
CA GLN A 69 -4.85 4.47 -11.07
C GLN A 69 -5.62 3.32 -10.42
N LEU A 70 -6.49 3.62 -9.45
CA LEU A 70 -7.30 2.62 -8.76
C LEU A 70 -8.29 1.95 -9.72
N VAL A 71 -9.01 2.73 -10.52
CA VAL A 71 -9.94 2.25 -11.55
C VAL A 71 -9.19 1.40 -12.59
N ALA A 72 -8.05 1.87 -13.09
CA ALA A 72 -7.24 1.11 -14.04
C ALA A 72 -6.74 -0.24 -13.47
N ALA A 73 -6.36 -0.27 -12.19
CA ALA A 73 -5.97 -1.52 -11.51
C ALA A 73 -7.17 -2.48 -11.40
N TYR A 74 -8.35 -1.97 -11.03
CA TYR A 74 -9.57 -2.76 -10.96
C TYR A 74 -9.96 -3.36 -12.31
N HIS A 75 -9.97 -2.55 -13.38
CA HIS A 75 -10.27 -3.06 -14.73
C HIS A 75 -9.29 -4.15 -15.19
N LYS A 76 -8.00 -4.00 -14.89
CA LYS A 76 -7.00 -5.04 -15.16
C LYS A 76 -7.31 -6.32 -14.38
N ALA A 77 -7.71 -6.20 -13.12
CA ALA A 77 -8.08 -7.35 -12.28
C ALA A 77 -9.32 -8.08 -12.83
N VAL A 78 -10.35 -7.34 -13.23
CA VAL A 78 -11.56 -7.91 -13.85
C VAL A 78 -11.22 -8.66 -15.13
N LYS A 79 -10.43 -8.04 -16.05
CA LYS A 79 -10.00 -8.70 -17.28
C LYS A 79 -9.18 -9.98 -17.00
N ARG A 80 -8.28 -9.94 -16.02
CA ARG A 80 -7.50 -11.13 -15.61
C ARG A 80 -8.39 -12.22 -15.01
N SER A 81 -9.41 -11.85 -14.20
CA SER A 81 -10.38 -12.79 -13.65
C SER A 81 -11.18 -13.48 -14.76
N GLN A 82 -11.65 -12.70 -15.75
CA GLN A 82 -12.37 -13.26 -16.90
C GLN A 82 -11.48 -14.20 -17.73
N ALA A 83 -10.23 -13.84 -17.99
CA ALA A 83 -9.28 -14.70 -18.69
C ALA A 83 -8.99 -16.01 -17.92
N LYS A 84 -8.78 -15.94 -16.60
CA LYS A 84 -8.60 -17.14 -15.76
C LYS A 84 -9.84 -18.02 -15.74
N LYS A 85 -11.03 -17.42 -15.69
CA LYS A 85 -12.31 -18.14 -15.76
C LYS A 85 -12.47 -18.92 -17.06
N ALA A 86 -12.00 -18.38 -18.20
CA ALA A 86 -11.98 -19.09 -19.47
C ALA A 86 -11.09 -20.37 -19.45
N HIS A 87 -10.12 -20.44 -18.53
CA HIS A 87 -9.28 -21.60 -18.29
C HIS A 87 -9.73 -22.46 -17.09
N ASN A 88 -11.00 -22.35 -16.67
CA ASN A 88 -11.58 -23.05 -15.51
C ASN A 88 -10.95 -22.73 -14.15
N ILE A 89 -10.22 -21.63 -14.03
CA ILE A 89 -9.64 -21.18 -12.76
C ILE A 89 -10.53 -20.07 -12.19
N GLN A 90 -11.26 -20.36 -11.12
CA GLN A 90 -12.13 -19.39 -10.45
C GLN A 90 -11.30 -18.57 -9.44
N VAL A 91 -11.00 -17.31 -9.78
CA VAL A 91 -10.38 -16.34 -8.88
C VAL A 91 -11.23 -15.08 -8.86
N SER A 92 -11.56 -14.59 -7.66
CA SER A 92 -12.37 -13.39 -7.52
C SER A 92 -11.65 -12.14 -8.06
N PRO A 93 -12.36 -11.21 -8.70
CA PRO A 93 -11.78 -9.94 -9.12
C PRO A 93 -11.17 -9.16 -7.94
N ALA A 94 -11.76 -9.26 -6.75
CA ALA A 94 -11.27 -8.60 -5.54
C ALA A 94 -9.89 -9.14 -5.09
N GLN A 95 -9.67 -10.46 -5.19
CA GLN A 95 -8.38 -11.08 -4.94
C GLN A 95 -7.31 -10.55 -5.88
N LEU A 96 -7.56 -10.57 -7.19
CA LEU A 96 -6.62 -10.08 -8.20
C LEU A 96 -6.39 -8.57 -8.12
N PHE A 97 -7.39 -7.83 -7.66
CA PHE A 97 -7.27 -6.40 -7.41
C PHE A 97 -6.34 -6.12 -6.23
N ALA A 98 -6.52 -6.79 -5.09
CA ALA A 98 -5.65 -6.68 -3.92
C ALA A 98 -4.21 -7.09 -4.29
N GLU A 99 -4.02 -8.23 -4.95
CA GLU A 99 -2.74 -8.70 -5.51
C GLU A 99 -2.06 -7.62 -6.37
N SER A 100 -2.79 -7.03 -7.31
CA SER A 100 -2.24 -6.02 -8.24
C SER A 100 -1.80 -4.73 -7.55
N LEU A 101 -2.43 -4.37 -6.43
CA LEU A 101 -2.04 -3.23 -5.62
C LEU A 101 -0.83 -3.55 -4.75
N GLU A 102 -0.82 -4.71 -4.10
CA GLU A 102 0.26 -5.11 -3.20
C GLU A 102 1.57 -5.41 -3.94
N CYS A 103 1.51 -6.05 -5.12
CA CYS A 103 2.69 -6.37 -5.95
C CYS A 103 3.37 -5.15 -6.57
N ARG A 104 2.97 -3.91 -6.26
CA ARG A 104 3.70 -2.72 -6.71
C ARG A 104 5.02 -2.62 -5.94
N LEU A 105 6.10 -2.26 -6.65
CA LEU A 105 7.45 -2.19 -6.09
C LEU A 105 7.51 -1.30 -4.83
N GLU A 106 6.80 -0.17 -4.82
CA GLU A 106 6.75 0.72 -3.65
C GLU A 106 6.18 0.05 -2.40
N ASN A 107 5.20 -0.87 -2.58
CA ASN A 107 4.56 -1.57 -1.48
C ASN A 107 5.41 -2.73 -1.00
N ILE A 108 5.91 -3.57 -1.92
CA ILE A 108 6.83 -4.67 -1.58
C ILE A 108 8.05 -4.13 -0.82
N ALA A 109 8.68 -3.08 -1.33
CA ALA A 109 9.83 -2.46 -0.67
C ALA A 109 9.46 -1.86 0.72
N PHE A 110 8.23 -1.35 0.88
CA PHE A 110 7.72 -0.91 2.18
C PHE A 110 7.51 -2.08 3.14
N ARG A 111 6.94 -3.20 2.68
CA ARG A 111 6.78 -4.43 3.49
C ARG A 111 8.13 -5.03 3.90
N LEU A 112 9.13 -4.94 3.03
CA LEU A 112 10.52 -5.33 3.32
C LEU A 112 11.23 -4.34 4.27
N ARG A 113 10.54 -3.31 4.75
CA ARG A 113 11.05 -2.30 5.69
C ARG A 113 12.22 -1.47 5.13
N PHE A 114 12.26 -1.22 3.80
CA PHE A 114 13.26 -0.34 3.22
C PHE A 114 13.00 1.15 3.49
N GLY A 115 11.84 1.50 4.03
CA GLY A 115 11.53 2.87 4.42
C GLY A 115 10.50 2.96 5.54
N VAL A 116 10.57 4.01 6.33
CA VAL A 116 9.68 4.29 7.48
C VAL A 116 8.21 4.49 7.06
N SER A 117 7.97 4.84 5.81
CA SER A 117 6.62 5.04 5.27
C SER A 117 6.60 4.75 3.77
N ILE A 118 5.43 4.43 3.24
CA ILE A 118 5.25 4.20 1.79
C ILE A 118 5.72 5.38 0.94
N PHE A 119 5.64 6.62 1.45
CA PHE A 119 6.13 7.81 0.74
C PHE A 119 7.66 7.86 0.70
N ALA A 120 8.33 7.47 1.79
CA ALA A 120 9.80 7.37 1.84
C ALA A 120 10.28 6.26 0.89
N THR A 121 9.63 5.12 0.90
CA THR A 121 9.95 4.00 0.00
C THR A 121 9.75 4.39 -1.48
N ARG A 122 8.65 5.08 -1.79
CA ARG A 122 8.41 5.63 -3.14
C ARG A 122 9.54 6.57 -3.57
N GLN A 123 10.05 7.37 -2.66
CA GLN A 123 11.19 8.25 -2.93
C GLN A 123 12.47 7.46 -3.18
N LEU A 124 12.75 6.43 -2.37
CA LEU A 124 13.90 5.54 -2.58
C LEU A 124 13.86 4.90 -3.97
N VAL A 125 12.70 4.36 -4.38
CA VAL A 125 12.52 3.79 -5.72
C VAL A 125 12.75 4.85 -6.80
N SER A 126 12.10 6.01 -6.71
CA SER A 126 12.20 7.08 -7.72
C SER A 126 13.60 7.66 -7.85
N HIS A 127 14.40 7.62 -6.80
CA HIS A 127 15.82 8.02 -6.83
C HIS A 127 16.74 6.91 -7.33
N GLY A 128 16.19 5.72 -7.61
CA GLY A 128 16.94 4.61 -8.20
C GLY A 128 17.87 3.89 -7.24
N HIS A 129 17.52 3.83 -5.97
CA HIS A 129 18.26 3.10 -4.95
C HIS A 129 17.82 1.64 -4.83
N VAL A 130 16.74 1.25 -5.52
CA VAL A 130 16.17 -0.09 -5.50
C VAL A 130 16.50 -0.83 -6.79
N LEU A 131 16.90 -2.08 -6.66
CA LEU A 131 17.16 -3.01 -7.74
C LEU A 131 16.12 -4.12 -7.73
N VAL A 132 15.70 -4.57 -8.90
CA VAL A 132 14.89 -5.79 -9.08
C VAL A 132 15.71 -6.74 -9.96
N ASN A 133 15.99 -7.93 -9.45
CA ASN A 133 16.87 -8.91 -10.12
C ASN A 133 18.21 -8.29 -10.58
N GLY A 134 18.80 -7.45 -9.74
CA GLY A 134 20.07 -6.77 -10.02
C GLY A 134 19.97 -5.56 -10.97
N LYS A 135 18.78 -5.28 -11.55
CA LYS A 135 18.57 -4.15 -12.46
C LYS A 135 17.93 -2.97 -11.74
N LYS A 136 18.44 -1.76 -11.97
CA LYS A 136 17.85 -0.53 -11.42
C LYS A 136 16.44 -0.31 -11.94
N VAL A 137 15.48 -0.09 -11.03
CA VAL A 137 14.10 0.27 -11.36
C VAL A 137 13.73 1.53 -10.58
N ASP A 138 13.33 2.59 -11.29
CA ASP A 138 12.94 3.89 -10.75
C ASP A 138 11.42 4.14 -10.80
N ILE A 139 10.67 3.20 -11.36
CA ILE A 139 9.20 3.28 -11.49
C ILE A 139 8.55 2.64 -10.26
N SER A 140 8.01 3.45 -9.37
CA SER A 140 7.36 2.98 -8.13
C SER A 140 6.14 2.07 -8.36
N SER A 141 5.48 2.22 -9.51
CA SER A 141 4.34 1.38 -9.92
C SER A 141 4.73 0.10 -10.66
N PHE A 142 6.03 -0.21 -10.77
CA PHE A 142 6.49 -1.46 -11.35
C PHE A 142 5.85 -2.64 -10.61
N VAL A 143 5.35 -3.62 -11.35
CA VAL A 143 4.71 -4.82 -10.77
C VAL A 143 5.76 -5.91 -10.63
N VAL A 144 6.03 -6.26 -9.38
CA VAL A 144 6.94 -7.34 -9.01
C VAL A 144 6.25 -8.67 -9.26
N LYS A 145 6.98 -9.65 -9.78
CA LYS A 145 6.51 -11.01 -10.06
C LYS A 145 6.97 -11.96 -8.97
N GLN A 146 6.32 -13.10 -8.88
CA GLN A 146 6.76 -14.19 -8.01
C GLN A 146 8.21 -14.58 -8.34
N ASN A 147 8.99 -14.82 -7.30
CA ASN A 147 10.41 -15.10 -7.34
C ASN A 147 11.34 -13.92 -7.71
N ASP A 148 10.83 -12.73 -7.94
CA ASP A 148 11.69 -11.56 -8.12
C ASP A 148 12.41 -11.21 -6.79
N VAL A 149 13.70 -10.88 -6.90
CA VAL A 149 14.53 -10.43 -5.79
C VAL A 149 14.63 -8.91 -5.82
N ILE A 150 14.23 -8.28 -4.72
CA ILE A 150 14.28 -6.83 -4.53
C ILE A 150 15.43 -6.51 -3.58
N SER A 151 16.36 -5.66 -3.99
CA SER A 151 17.51 -5.30 -3.17
C SER A 151 17.81 -3.81 -3.21
N ILE A 152 18.52 -3.34 -2.20
CA ILE A 152 19.06 -1.97 -2.16
C ILE A 152 20.42 -1.97 -2.85
N LYS A 153 20.64 -0.94 -3.68
CA LYS A 153 21.89 -0.72 -4.39
C LYS A 153 23.07 -0.73 -3.40
N PRO A 154 24.15 -1.51 -3.63
CA PRO A 154 25.26 -1.63 -2.68
C PRO A 154 25.88 -0.29 -2.25
N GLU A 155 26.04 0.63 -3.18
CA GLU A 155 26.57 1.98 -2.91
C GLU A 155 25.64 2.78 -1.95
N SER A 156 24.34 2.48 -1.94
CA SER A 156 23.33 3.17 -1.13
C SER A 156 23.18 2.56 0.27
N ARG A 157 23.76 1.38 0.52
CA ARG A 157 23.73 0.72 1.85
C ARG A 157 24.59 1.47 2.87
N LYS A 158 25.66 2.11 2.39
CA LYS A 158 26.55 2.92 3.23
C LYS A 158 26.08 4.38 3.23
N GLY A 159 25.93 4.98 4.41
CA GLY A 159 25.54 6.38 4.56
C GLY A 159 24.07 6.59 4.96
N ALA A 160 23.51 7.75 4.62
CA ALA A 160 22.19 8.20 5.09
C ALA A 160 21.04 7.25 4.76
N ILE A 161 21.10 6.54 3.63
CA ILE A 161 20.06 5.60 3.21
C ILE A 161 20.11 4.32 4.04
N GLY A 162 21.29 3.80 4.33
CA GLY A 162 21.45 2.65 5.23
C GLY A 162 20.90 2.95 6.62
N ALA A 163 21.27 4.08 7.22
CA ALA A 163 20.76 4.52 8.51
C ALA A 163 19.22 4.70 8.49
N LEU A 164 18.66 5.16 7.37
CA LEU A 164 17.20 5.32 7.21
C LEU A 164 16.49 3.96 7.18
N ILE A 165 17.08 2.95 6.56
CA ILE A 165 16.57 1.57 6.52
C ILE A 165 16.64 0.93 7.91
N GLU A 166 17.76 1.11 8.62
CA GLU A 166 17.90 0.64 10.01
C GLU A 166 16.85 1.28 10.93
N THR A 167 16.63 2.59 10.79
CA THR A 167 15.58 3.30 11.51
C THR A 167 14.19 2.76 11.15
N ALA A 168 13.93 2.46 9.88
CA ALA A 168 12.68 1.88 9.43
C ALA A 168 12.42 0.53 10.07
N ARG A 169 13.44 -0.32 10.19
CA ARG A 169 13.36 -1.63 10.84
C ARG A 169 13.10 -1.53 12.33
N ALA A 170 13.80 -0.63 13.02
CA ALA A 170 13.61 -0.40 14.44
C ALA A 170 12.23 0.18 14.78
N THR A 171 11.65 0.96 13.87
CA THR A 171 10.38 1.68 14.11
C THR A 171 9.15 0.91 13.61
N CYS A 172 9.29 0.01 12.64
CA CYS A 172 8.17 -0.75 12.11
C CYS A 172 7.68 -1.81 13.10
N ILE A 173 6.42 -1.70 13.50
CA ILE A 173 5.73 -2.62 14.42
C ILE A 173 5.18 -3.85 13.67
N THR A 174 4.92 -3.71 12.37
CA THR A 174 4.31 -4.78 11.56
C THR A 174 5.38 -5.78 11.11
N ASP A 175 5.14 -7.05 11.31
CA ASP A 175 6.03 -8.10 10.82
C ASP A 175 6.06 -8.17 9.29
N ILE A 176 7.13 -8.77 8.74
CA ILE A 176 7.22 -9.02 7.31
C ILE A 176 6.20 -10.11 6.99
N PRO A 177 5.31 -9.90 6.00
CA PRO A 177 4.30 -10.89 5.64
C PRO A 177 4.92 -12.19 5.09
N ASP A 178 4.24 -13.32 5.28
CA ASP A 178 4.69 -14.66 4.90
C ASP A 178 4.96 -14.82 3.39
N TYR A 179 4.30 -14.02 2.54
CA TYR A 179 4.53 -14.00 1.09
C TYR A 179 5.86 -13.33 0.68
N LEU A 180 6.61 -12.76 1.64
CA LEU A 180 7.92 -12.16 1.43
C LEU A 180 8.97 -12.87 2.29
N SER A 181 10.13 -13.14 1.71
CA SER A 181 11.33 -13.52 2.47
C SER A 181 12.28 -12.33 2.52
N SER A 182 12.86 -12.08 3.69
CA SER A 182 13.92 -11.10 3.89
C SER A 182 15.25 -11.82 4.09
N GLU A 183 16.33 -11.32 3.49
CA GLU A 183 17.68 -11.78 3.81
C GLU A 183 18.13 -11.28 5.19
N GLU A 184 19.06 -11.98 5.82
CA GLU A 184 19.53 -11.71 7.19
C GLU A 184 20.07 -10.28 7.37
N GLU A 185 20.81 -9.75 6.37
CA GLU A 185 21.26 -8.36 6.37
C GLU A 185 20.14 -7.36 6.13
N GLY A 186 18.95 -7.82 5.59
CA GLY A 186 17.73 -7.07 5.30
C GLY A 186 17.90 -5.93 4.31
N PHE A 187 18.88 -5.94 3.46
CA PHE A 187 18.99 -5.07 2.30
C PHE A 187 18.47 -5.74 1.02
N ALA A 188 18.01 -6.97 1.12
CA ALA A 188 17.34 -7.68 0.05
C ALA A 188 16.19 -8.51 0.60
N GLY A 189 15.28 -8.87 -0.28
CA GLY A 189 14.15 -9.74 -0.02
C GLY A 189 13.54 -10.24 -1.31
N LYS A 190 12.77 -11.30 -1.22
CA LYS A 190 12.17 -11.99 -2.36
C LYS A 190 10.67 -12.10 -2.20
N LEU A 191 9.93 -11.92 -3.28
CA LEU A 191 8.52 -12.27 -3.34
C LEU A 191 8.40 -13.79 -3.56
N VAL A 192 8.05 -14.51 -2.51
CA VAL A 192 7.95 -15.99 -2.53
C VAL A 192 6.64 -16.41 -3.18
N ASP A 193 5.52 -15.87 -2.65
CA ASP A 193 4.19 -16.18 -3.11
C ASP A 193 3.39 -14.92 -3.47
N MET A 194 2.30 -15.11 -4.23
CA MET A 194 1.40 -14.00 -4.54
C MET A 194 0.55 -13.66 -3.30
N PRO A 195 0.44 -12.37 -2.94
CA PRO A 195 -0.30 -11.95 -1.76
C PRO A 195 -1.78 -12.30 -1.89
N GLU A 196 -2.30 -13.00 -0.91
CA GLU A 196 -3.73 -13.23 -0.77
C GLU A 196 -4.41 -12.03 -0.11
N LYS A 197 -5.68 -11.82 -0.43
CA LYS A 197 -6.47 -10.68 0.09
C LYS A 197 -6.42 -10.60 1.61
N ASP A 198 -6.51 -11.73 2.29
CA ASP A 198 -6.59 -11.83 3.74
C ASP A 198 -5.21 -11.85 4.44
N SER A 199 -4.15 -12.17 3.70
CA SER A 199 -2.77 -12.17 4.23
C SER A 199 -2.11 -10.78 4.23
N ILE A 200 -2.72 -9.78 3.58
CA ILE A 200 -2.14 -8.44 3.50
C ILE A 200 -2.29 -7.70 4.84
N PRO A 201 -1.19 -7.29 5.49
CA PRO A 201 -1.23 -6.61 6.77
C PRO A 201 -1.64 -5.14 6.62
N TYR A 202 -2.94 -4.90 6.55
CA TYR A 202 -3.47 -3.54 6.55
C TYR A 202 -3.41 -2.91 7.96
N PRO A 203 -3.08 -1.62 8.08
CA PRO A 203 -3.07 -0.93 9.37
C PRO A 203 -4.47 -0.77 9.99
N THR A 204 -5.51 -1.06 9.22
CA THR A 204 -6.92 -1.03 9.63
C THR A 204 -7.72 -2.01 8.79
N LYS A 205 -8.84 -2.46 9.33
CA LYS A 205 -9.77 -3.30 8.56
C LYS A 205 -10.32 -2.51 7.36
N ILE A 206 -10.14 -3.07 6.17
CA ILE A 206 -10.62 -2.52 4.89
C ILE A 206 -11.45 -3.59 4.21
N ASP A 207 -12.65 -3.23 3.81
CA ASP A 207 -13.51 -4.11 3.01
C ASP A 207 -13.22 -3.90 1.52
N ILE A 208 -12.43 -4.83 0.94
CA ILE A 208 -12.05 -4.77 -0.48
C ILE A 208 -13.24 -5.06 -1.38
N ASP A 209 -14.17 -5.91 -0.94
CA ASP A 209 -15.35 -6.25 -1.73
C ASP A 209 -16.28 -5.04 -1.87
N ALA A 210 -16.47 -4.28 -0.78
CA ALA A 210 -17.20 -3.00 -0.82
C ALA A 210 -16.51 -1.96 -1.74
N VAL A 211 -15.17 -1.94 -1.76
CA VAL A 211 -14.42 -1.08 -2.71
C VAL A 211 -14.65 -1.53 -4.15
N CYS A 212 -14.64 -2.83 -4.44
CA CYS A 212 -14.90 -3.37 -5.77
C CYS A 212 -16.32 -3.02 -6.24
N GLN A 213 -17.33 -3.17 -5.37
CA GLN A 213 -18.71 -2.76 -5.65
C GLN A 213 -18.79 -1.27 -5.99
N PHE A 214 -18.16 -0.42 -5.18
CA PHE A 214 -18.09 1.01 -5.46
C PHE A 214 -17.49 1.32 -6.83
N LEU A 215 -16.40 0.65 -7.19
CA LEU A 215 -15.72 0.87 -8.47
C LEU A 215 -16.57 0.39 -9.66
N THR A 216 -17.36 -0.66 -9.49
CA THR A 216 -18.30 -1.14 -10.53
C THR A 216 -19.39 -0.10 -10.86
N HIS A 217 -19.86 0.63 -9.84
CA HIS A 217 -20.89 1.66 -10.03
C HIS A 217 -20.35 3.01 -10.52
N THR A 218 -19.05 3.23 -10.43
CA THR A 218 -18.42 4.52 -10.74
C THR A 218 -17.76 4.53 -12.12
N THR A 219 -17.74 3.39 -12.80
CA THR A 219 -17.23 3.18 -14.15
C THR A 219 -18.34 2.98 -15.15
#